data_51f658d67e48cf0aaddc988ba68b4167
#
_entry.id   51f658d67e48cf0aaddc988ba68b4167
#
_cell.length_a   1.000
_cell.length_b   1.000
_cell.length_c   1.000
_cell.angle_alpha   90.00
_cell.angle_beta   90.00
_cell.angle_gamma   90.00
#
_symmetry.space_group_name_H-M   'P 1'
#
loop_
_entity.id
_entity.type
_entity.pdbx_description
1 polymer ?
#
loop_
_entity_poly.entity_id
_entity_poly.type
_entity_poly.pdbx_seq_one_letter_code
_entity_poly.pdbx_strand_id
1 'polypeptide(L)'
;AAEMKLNDMSFKMGQDGTNTANAGLSINLPLFAPAVYRAMSMTKTDIELAVEKSRASELDLINQVTKAYYQLMLAQDSYEVLQGSYKLAEDNFNVVNAKYQQGAVSEFDKISAEVQMRSIKPNVISAANAVTLAKLQLKVLMGITADVDIKTDDNLTNYESMLFANQLKEEDMSLENNTTMKQFELNMKLLEKNVKSLKTNFMPTLSMS
;
A
#
# COMPACT_ATOMS: atom_id res chain seq x y z
N ALA A 1 15.81 -12.37 53.61
CA ALA A 1 15.75 -10.92 53.46
C ALA A 1 15.15 -10.60 52.07
N ALA A 2 14.01 -9.93 52.04
CA ALA A 2 13.40 -9.48 50.79
C ALA A 2 13.77 -8.00 50.55
N GLU A 3 14.31 -7.68 49.40
CA GLU A 3 14.55 -6.30 48.95
C GLU A 3 13.37 -5.84 48.05
N MET A 4 12.72 -4.76 48.44
CA MET A 4 11.72 -4.11 47.61
C MET A 4 12.27 -2.74 47.22
N LYS A 5 12.45 -2.53 45.90
CA LYS A 5 12.87 -1.23 45.33
C LYS A 5 11.67 -0.51 44.78
N LEU A 6 11.39 0.67 45.28
CA LEU A 6 10.38 1.58 44.72
C LEU A 6 11.03 2.95 44.56
N ASN A 7 11.16 3.44 43.35
CA ASN A 7 11.68 4.78 42.99
C ASN A 7 12.92 5.22 43.82
N ASP A 8 14.03 4.55 43.67
CA ASP A 8 15.29 4.82 44.37
C ASP A 8 15.26 4.73 45.92
N MET A 9 14.15 4.25 46.48
CA MET A 9 14.12 3.88 47.92
C MET A 9 14.32 2.37 48.05
N SER A 10 15.40 1.95 48.70
CA SER A 10 15.61 0.53 49.03
C SER A 10 15.26 0.31 50.51
N PHE A 11 14.28 -0.56 50.77
CA PHE A 11 13.98 -1.02 52.10
C PHE A 11 14.56 -2.42 52.32
N LYS A 12 15.47 -2.57 53.28
CA LYS A 12 15.95 -3.89 53.74
C LYS A 12 15.16 -4.29 54.98
N MET A 13 14.31 -5.29 54.85
CA MET A 13 13.72 -5.95 56.00
C MET A 13 14.65 -7.06 56.46
N GLY A 14 15.46 -6.81 57.45
CA GLY A 14 16.30 -7.80 58.13
C GLY A 14 15.63 -8.31 59.40
N GLN A 15 15.91 -9.57 59.78
CA GLN A 15 15.37 -10.24 60.94
C GLN A 15 15.99 -9.74 62.28
N ASP A 16 16.90 -8.71 62.21
CA ASP A 16 17.65 -8.18 63.38
C ASP A 16 17.19 -6.77 63.83
N GLY A 17 15.93 -6.43 63.60
CA GLY A 17 15.27 -5.28 64.25
C GLY A 17 15.84 -3.88 63.95
N THR A 18 16.85 -3.73 63.07
CA THR A 18 17.35 -2.40 62.63
C THR A 18 16.78 -2.08 61.24
N ASN A 19 15.73 -1.29 61.25
CA ASN A 19 15.20 -0.69 60.03
C ASN A 19 16.07 0.50 59.63
N THR A 20 16.91 0.36 58.63
CA THR A 20 17.64 1.48 58.00
C THR A 20 16.91 1.92 56.72
N ALA A 21 16.34 3.10 56.71
CA ALA A 21 15.81 3.74 55.53
C ALA A 21 16.81 4.77 55.01
N ASN A 22 17.33 4.60 53.84
CA ASN A 22 18.19 5.58 53.17
C ASN A 22 17.39 6.24 52.04
N ALA A 23 17.16 7.52 52.12
CA ALA A 23 16.62 8.34 51.05
C ALA A 23 17.73 9.28 50.55
N GLY A 24 18.07 9.15 49.27
CA GLY A 24 19.07 10.01 48.64
C GLY A 24 18.49 10.66 47.37
N LEU A 25 18.67 11.97 47.24
CA LEU A 25 18.39 12.69 46.01
C LEU A 25 19.74 12.92 45.28
N SER A 26 19.94 12.32 44.12
CA SER A 26 21.11 12.56 43.30
C SER A 26 20.71 13.31 42.05
N ILE A 27 21.38 14.42 41.76
CA ILE A 27 21.22 15.23 40.56
C ILE A 27 22.53 15.08 39.77
N ASN A 28 22.46 14.45 38.62
CA ASN A 28 23.60 14.31 37.70
C ASN A 28 23.38 15.21 36.48
N LEU A 29 24.20 16.26 36.35
CA LEU A 29 24.15 17.19 35.22
C LEU A 29 25.33 16.94 34.27
N PRO A 30 25.09 16.41 33.04
CA PRO A 30 26.15 16.26 32.06
C PRO A 30 26.52 17.65 31.51
N LEU A 31 27.71 18.13 31.84
CA LEU A 31 28.25 19.42 31.37
C LEU A 31 28.83 19.29 29.93
N PHE A 32 29.46 18.15 29.63
CA PHE A 32 29.96 17.85 28.31
C PHE A 32 29.75 16.37 27.99
N ALA A 33 28.83 16.09 27.06
CA ALA A 33 28.48 14.75 26.63
C ALA A 33 28.42 14.69 25.08
N PRO A 34 29.55 14.46 24.40
CA PRO A 34 29.61 14.43 22.93
C PRO A 34 28.63 13.43 22.29
N ALA A 35 28.36 12.32 22.98
CA ALA A 35 27.42 11.30 22.53
C ALA A 35 25.99 11.86 22.37
N VAL A 36 25.54 12.75 23.27
CA VAL A 36 24.20 13.37 23.21
C VAL A 36 24.06 14.24 21.95
N TYR A 37 25.06 15.08 21.66
CA TYR A 37 25.04 15.92 20.46
C TYR A 37 25.06 15.08 19.16
N ARG A 38 25.78 13.96 19.15
CA ARG A 38 25.78 13.03 18.03
C ARG A 38 24.44 12.31 17.88
N ALA A 39 23.84 11.86 18.99
CA ALA A 39 22.51 11.25 18.97
C ALA A 39 21.45 12.22 18.43
N MET A 40 21.45 13.48 18.86
CA MET A 40 20.55 14.52 18.32
C MET A 40 20.75 14.72 16.81
N SER A 41 22.00 14.72 16.33
CA SER A 41 22.29 14.84 14.90
C SER A 41 21.85 13.60 14.11
N MET A 42 21.88 12.40 14.68
CA MET A 42 21.34 11.18 14.09
C MET A 42 19.83 11.23 14.03
N THR A 43 19.17 11.57 15.14
CA THR A 43 17.70 11.69 15.21
C THR A 43 17.16 12.66 14.14
N LYS A 44 17.87 13.78 13.89
CA LYS A 44 17.46 14.68 12.80
C LYS A 44 17.46 14.00 11.44
N THR A 45 18.47 13.18 11.13
CA THR A 45 18.51 12.45 9.87
C THR A 45 17.49 11.30 9.82
N ASP A 46 17.20 10.67 10.97
CA ASP A 46 16.11 9.69 11.09
C ASP A 46 14.75 10.31 10.76
N ILE A 47 14.52 11.55 11.23
CA ILE A 47 13.29 12.30 10.90
C ILE A 47 13.24 12.58 9.39
N GLU A 48 14.33 13.05 8.78
CA GLU A 48 14.41 13.29 7.33
C GLU A 48 14.11 11.98 6.54
N LEU A 49 14.65 10.85 7.00
CA LEU A 49 14.38 9.52 6.41
C LEU A 49 12.91 9.09 6.58
N ALA A 50 12.33 9.35 7.75
CA ALA A 50 10.91 9.03 8.01
C ALA A 50 9.97 9.85 7.12
N VAL A 51 10.26 11.13 6.91
CA VAL A 51 9.53 12.01 5.98
C VAL A 51 9.62 11.48 4.54
N GLU A 52 10.82 11.08 4.09
CA GLU A 52 10.97 10.56 2.72
C GLU A 52 10.32 9.18 2.55
N LYS A 53 10.28 8.34 3.60
CA LYS A 53 9.50 7.09 3.61
C LYS A 53 8.00 7.36 3.52
N SER A 54 7.51 8.38 4.23
CA SER A 54 6.10 8.79 4.15
C SER A 54 5.74 9.24 2.73
N ARG A 55 6.59 10.06 2.11
CA ARG A 55 6.42 10.49 0.71
C ARG A 55 6.43 9.31 -0.26
N ALA A 56 7.32 8.33 -0.06
CA ALA A 56 7.35 7.14 -0.89
C ALA A 56 6.07 6.32 -0.77
N SER A 57 5.55 6.18 0.46
CA SER A 57 4.27 5.48 0.72
C SER A 57 3.07 6.18 0.07
N GLU A 58 3.04 7.51 0.10
CA GLU A 58 2.01 8.31 -0.57
C GLU A 58 2.03 8.09 -2.09
N LEU A 59 3.21 8.16 -2.72
CA LEU A 59 3.36 7.93 -4.16
C LEU A 59 2.99 6.49 -4.55
N ASP A 60 3.36 5.51 -3.73
CA ASP A 60 2.98 4.11 -3.95
C ASP A 60 1.47 3.91 -3.86
N LEU A 61 0.82 4.53 -2.86
CA LEU A 61 -0.64 4.50 -2.74
C LEU A 61 -1.33 5.13 -3.95
N ILE A 62 -0.85 6.27 -4.42
CA ILE A 62 -1.37 6.92 -5.65
C ILE A 62 -1.27 5.96 -6.83
N ASN A 63 -0.11 5.32 -7.02
CA ASN A 63 0.09 4.35 -8.10
C ASN A 63 -0.83 3.13 -7.98
N GLN A 64 -1.03 2.60 -6.76
CA GLN A 64 -1.91 1.47 -6.52
C GLN A 64 -3.38 1.82 -6.82
N VAL A 65 -3.84 2.98 -6.35
CA VAL A 65 -5.21 3.46 -6.60
C VAL A 65 -5.43 3.69 -8.10
N THR A 66 -4.49 4.34 -8.77
CA THR A 66 -4.55 4.60 -10.22
C THR A 66 -4.62 3.28 -11.01
N LYS A 67 -3.77 2.32 -10.65
CA LYS A 67 -3.78 0.99 -11.28
C LYS A 67 -5.10 0.24 -11.04
N ALA A 68 -5.60 0.27 -9.81
CA ALA A 68 -6.87 -0.38 -9.46
C ALA A 68 -8.06 0.29 -10.19
N TYR A 69 -8.01 1.60 -10.39
CA TYR A 69 -9.01 2.34 -11.14
C TYR A 69 -9.04 1.91 -12.63
N TYR A 70 -7.87 1.85 -13.29
CA TYR A 70 -7.80 1.37 -14.67
C TYR A 70 -8.18 -0.12 -14.80
N GLN A 71 -7.86 -0.94 -13.81
CA GLN A 71 -8.31 -2.34 -13.77
C GLN A 71 -9.84 -2.46 -13.67
N LEU A 72 -10.48 -1.58 -12.90
CA LEU A 72 -11.94 -1.53 -12.82
C LEU A 72 -12.56 -1.14 -14.17
N MET A 73 -12.02 -0.12 -14.83
CA MET A 73 -12.50 0.29 -16.16
C MET A 73 -12.36 -0.83 -17.18
N LEU A 74 -11.20 -1.49 -17.22
CA LEU A 74 -10.95 -2.64 -18.11
C LEU A 74 -11.93 -3.79 -17.84
N ALA A 75 -12.24 -4.07 -16.57
CA ALA A 75 -13.20 -5.10 -16.21
C ALA A 75 -14.62 -4.73 -16.65
N GLN A 76 -15.02 -3.45 -16.55
CA GLN A 76 -16.31 -2.96 -17.00
C GLN A 76 -16.45 -3.04 -18.53
N ASP A 77 -15.47 -2.56 -19.28
CA ASP A 77 -15.48 -2.62 -20.74
C ASP A 77 -15.50 -4.09 -21.22
N SER A 78 -14.72 -4.96 -20.57
CA SER A 78 -14.72 -6.40 -20.86
C SER A 78 -16.09 -7.05 -20.61
N TYR A 79 -16.76 -6.66 -19.53
CA TYR A 79 -18.11 -7.14 -19.21
C TYR A 79 -19.12 -6.67 -20.26
N GLU A 80 -19.06 -5.41 -20.68
CA GLU A 80 -19.95 -4.86 -21.72
C GLU A 80 -19.80 -5.56 -23.06
N VAL A 81 -18.54 -5.79 -23.49
CA VAL A 81 -18.24 -6.53 -24.74
C VAL A 81 -18.76 -7.97 -24.67
N LEU A 82 -18.55 -8.66 -23.55
CA LEU A 82 -19.03 -10.04 -23.39
C LEU A 82 -20.57 -10.10 -23.31
N GLN A 83 -21.21 -9.12 -22.68
CA GLN A 83 -22.66 -9.00 -22.65
C GLN A 83 -23.23 -8.76 -24.06
N GLY A 84 -22.60 -7.88 -24.83
CA GLY A 84 -22.95 -7.65 -26.24
C GLY A 84 -22.79 -8.92 -27.09
N SER A 85 -21.69 -9.66 -26.90
CA SER A 85 -21.45 -10.92 -27.58
C SER A 85 -22.48 -12.00 -27.22
N TYR A 86 -22.86 -12.08 -25.95
CA TYR A 86 -23.92 -12.99 -25.51
C TYR A 86 -25.27 -12.63 -26.17
N LYS A 87 -25.64 -11.36 -26.17
CA LYS A 87 -26.88 -10.89 -26.80
C LYS A 87 -26.92 -11.21 -28.30
N LEU A 88 -25.80 -10.99 -29.01
CA LEU A 88 -25.70 -11.35 -30.43
C LEU A 88 -25.86 -12.87 -30.67
N ALA A 89 -25.27 -13.71 -29.80
CA ALA A 89 -25.44 -15.16 -29.89
C ALA A 89 -26.88 -15.59 -29.55
N GLU A 90 -27.53 -14.94 -28.60
CA GLU A 90 -28.93 -15.16 -28.24
C GLU A 90 -29.88 -14.78 -29.39
N ASP A 91 -29.66 -13.63 -30.03
CA ASP A 91 -30.42 -13.19 -31.20
C ASP A 91 -30.24 -14.18 -32.37
N ASN A 92 -29.01 -14.65 -32.62
CA ASN A 92 -28.74 -15.66 -33.62
C ASN A 92 -29.47 -16.99 -33.31
N PHE A 93 -29.41 -17.46 -32.07
CA PHE A 93 -30.14 -18.65 -31.66
C PHE A 93 -31.67 -18.50 -31.89
N ASN A 94 -32.23 -17.35 -31.54
CA ASN A 94 -33.67 -17.08 -31.74
C ASN A 94 -34.04 -17.13 -33.20
N VAL A 95 -33.22 -16.59 -34.12
CA VAL A 95 -33.43 -16.67 -35.58
C VAL A 95 -33.35 -18.12 -36.08
N VAL A 96 -32.32 -18.87 -35.67
CA VAL A 96 -32.15 -20.26 -36.06
C VAL A 96 -33.28 -21.14 -35.53
N ASN A 97 -33.73 -20.93 -34.30
CA ASN A 97 -34.82 -21.64 -33.66
C ASN A 97 -36.15 -21.39 -34.41
N ALA A 98 -36.41 -20.14 -34.81
CA ALA A 98 -37.60 -19.80 -35.60
C ALA A 98 -37.60 -20.48 -36.98
N LYS A 99 -36.43 -20.53 -37.65
CA LYS A 99 -36.25 -21.26 -38.92
C LYS A 99 -36.43 -22.77 -38.74
N TYR A 100 -35.94 -23.33 -37.64
CA TYR A 100 -36.17 -24.75 -37.33
C TYR A 100 -37.62 -25.10 -37.16
N GLN A 101 -38.38 -24.25 -36.43
CA GLN A 101 -39.83 -24.44 -36.29
C GLN A 101 -40.58 -24.44 -37.62
N GLN A 102 -40.05 -23.73 -38.62
CA GLN A 102 -40.61 -23.69 -39.98
C GLN A 102 -40.05 -24.82 -40.89
N GLY A 103 -39.20 -25.70 -40.36
CA GLY A 103 -38.56 -26.78 -41.14
C GLY A 103 -37.48 -26.31 -42.11
N ALA A 104 -37.01 -25.06 -42.00
CA ALA A 104 -36.05 -24.46 -42.92
C ALA A 104 -34.56 -24.75 -42.56
N VAL A 105 -34.25 -25.26 -41.36
CA VAL A 105 -32.91 -25.62 -40.89
C VAL A 105 -32.94 -26.95 -40.13
N SER A 106 -31.80 -27.60 -40.00
CA SER A 106 -31.67 -28.88 -39.31
C SER A 106 -31.71 -28.72 -37.78
N GLU A 107 -32.02 -29.80 -37.05
CA GLU A 107 -31.91 -29.84 -35.60
C GLU A 107 -30.45 -29.62 -35.14
N PHE A 108 -29.48 -30.08 -35.91
CA PHE A 108 -28.06 -29.87 -35.66
C PHE A 108 -27.72 -28.38 -35.65
N ASP A 109 -28.22 -27.59 -36.59
CA ASP A 109 -27.98 -26.15 -36.66
C ASP A 109 -28.55 -25.43 -35.44
N LYS A 110 -29.77 -25.82 -35.00
CA LYS A 110 -30.40 -25.28 -33.78
C LYS A 110 -29.57 -25.59 -32.53
N ILE A 111 -29.16 -26.87 -32.37
CA ILE A 111 -28.35 -27.29 -31.20
C ILE A 111 -26.99 -26.57 -31.23
N SER A 112 -26.37 -26.41 -32.36
CA SER A 112 -25.11 -25.72 -32.54
C SER A 112 -25.20 -24.26 -32.12
N ALA A 113 -26.24 -23.53 -32.51
CA ALA A 113 -26.51 -22.16 -32.12
C ALA A 113 -26.80 -22.03 -30.60
N GLU A 114 -27.53 -23.00 -30.05
CA GLU A 114 -27.80 -23.05 -28.60
C GLU A 114 -26.51 -23.26 -27.78
N VAL A 115 -25.67 -24.21 -28.21
CA VAL A 115 -24.36 -24.47 -27.55
C VAL A 115 -23.49 -23.22 -27.61
N GLN A 116 -23.43 -22.55 -28.76
CA GLN A 116 -22.64 -21.33 -28.92
C GLN A 116 -23.12 -20.22 -27.95
N MET A 117 -24.42 -19.96 -27.84
CA MET A 117 -24.99 -19.01 -26.88
C MET A 117 -24.68 -19.42 -25.44
N ARG A 118 -24.91 -20.70 -25.09
CA ARG A 118 -24.69 -21.19 -23.72
C ARG A 118 -23.21 -21.16 -23.33
N SER A 119 -22.27 -21.32 -24.25
CA SER A 119 -20.82 -21.31 -23.97
C SER A 119 -20.28 -19.92 -23.59
N ILE A 120 -20.96 -18.85 -24.02
CA ILE A 120 -20.59 -17.46 -23.67
C ILE A 120 -21.05 -17.08 -22.26
N LYS A 121 -22.18 -17.63 -21.80
CA LYS A 121 -22.80 -17.25 -20.52
C LYS A 121 -21.87 -17.34 -19.29
N PRO A 122 -21.05 -18.39 -19.12
CA PRO A 122 -20.09 -18.44 -18.02
C PRO A 122 -19.07 -17.30 -18.05
N ASN A 123 -18.66 -16.88 -19.26
CA ASN A 123 -17.69 -15.78 -19.42
C ASN A 123 -18.31 -14.45 -18.98
N VAL A 124 -19.58 -14.20 -19.30
CA VAL A 124 -20.33 -13.02 -18.82
C VAL A 124 -20.41 -12.99 -17.30
N ILE A 125 -20.72 -14.13 -16.67
CA ILE A 125 -20.79 -14.25 -15.22
C ILE A 125 -19.42 -14.00 -14.58
N SER A 126 -18.35 -14.56 -15.16
CA SER A 126 -16.98 -14.34 -14.69
C SER A 126 -16.58 -12.88 -14.80
N ALA A 127 -16.93 -12.19 -15.89
CA ALA A 127 -16.65 -10.79 -16.08
C ALA A 127 -17.44 -9.91 -15.08
N ALA A 128 -18.71 -10.23 -14.81
CA ALA A 128 -19.50 -9.54 -13.78
C ALA A 128 -18.86 -9.66 -12.38
N ASN A 129 -18.36 -10.85 -12.05
CA ASN A 129 -17.63 -11.08 -10.81
C ASN A 129 -16.30 -10.31 -10.77
N ALA A 130 -15.59 -10.23 -11.90
CA ALA A 130 -14.35 -9.45 -12.01
C ALA A 130 -14.60 -7.95 -11.75
N VAL A 131 -15.68 -7.37 -12.27
CA VAL A 131 -16.09 -5.99 -11.96
C VAL A 131 -16.34 -5.82 -10.47
N THR A 132 -17.06 -6.75 -9.85
CA THR A 132 -17.36 -6.70 -8.41
C THR A 132 -16.07 -6.75 -7.57
N LEU A 133 -15.13 -7.64 -7.93
CA LEU A 133 -13.84 -7.75 -7.24
C LEU A 133 -12.98 -6.50 -7.43
N ALA A 134 -12.92 -5.95 -8.64
CA ALA A 134 -12.19 -4.71 -8.92
C ALA A 134 -12.76 -3.52 -8.13
N LYS A 135 -14.09 -3.39 -8.02
CA LYS A 135 -14.75 -2.39 -7.15
C LYS A 135 -14.37 -2.57 -5.68
N LEU A 136 -14.36 -3.80 -5.17
CA LEU A 136 -13.97 -4.08 -3.79
C LEU A 136 -12.49 -3.73 -3.54
N GLN A 137 -11.61 -4.09 -4.45
CA GLN A 137 -10.19 -3.75 -4.35
C GLN A 137 -9.95 -2.25 -4.31
N LEU A 138 -10.64 -1.49 -5.16
CA LEU A 138 -10.58 -0.03 -5.15
C LEU A 138 -11.08 0.56 -3.84
N LYS A 139 -12.21 0.04 -3.29
CA LYS A 139 -12.75 0.45 -1.99
C LYS A 139 -11.75 0.23 -0.85
N VAL A 140 -11.10 -0.93 -0.83
CA VAL A 140 -10.09 -1.27 0.19
C VAL A 140 -8.91 -0.29 0.14
N LEU A 141 -8.41 0.03 -1.05
CA LEU A 141 -7.30 0.99 -1.21
C LEU A 141 -7.68 2.41 -0.79
N MET A 142 -8.94 2.80 -1.01
CA MET A 142 -9.46 4.12 -0.58
C MET A 142 -9.89 4.15 0.89
N GLY A 143 -9.88 3.02 1.60
CA GLY A 143 -10.35 2.93 2.99
C GLY A 143 -11.86 3.15 3.16
N ILE A 144 -12.63 2.93 2.09
CA ILE A 144 -14.10 3.12 2.09
C ILE A 144 -14.78 1.83 2.50
N THR A 145 -15.84 1.93 3.31
CA THR A 145 -16.66 0.78 3.70
C THR A 145 -17.39 0.15 2.50
N ALA A 146 -17.67 -1.15 2.58
CA ALA A 146 -18.24 -1.93 1.48
C ALA A 146 -19.61 -1.41 0.99
N ASP A 147 -20.37 -0.70 1.84
CA ASP A 147 -21.75 -0.25 1.55
C ASP A 147 -21.84 0.92 0.56
N VAL A 148 -20.75 1.63 0.29
CA VAL A 148 -20.75 2.73 -0.67
C VAL A 148 -20.66 2.17 -2.09
N ASP A 149 -21.62 2.44 -2.96
CA ASP A 149 -21.50 2.06 -4.38
C ASP A 149 -20.63 3.08 -5.14
N ILE A 150 -19.61 2.56 -5.80
CA ILE A 150 -18.73 3.36 -6.66
C ILE A 150 -19.25 3.27 -8.08
N LYS A 151 -19.67 4.41 -8.64
CA LYS A 151 -19.96 4.56 -10.05
C LYS A 151 -18.80 5.24 -10.73
N THR A 152 -18.33 4.65 -11.81
CA THR A 152 -17.33 5.24 -12.71
C THR A 152 -18.05 5.56 -14.00
N ASP A 153 -18.10 6.84 -14.36
CA ASP A 153 -18.75 7.31 -15.59
C ASP A 153 -17.76 7.37 -16.78
N ASP A 154 -16.47 7.04 -16.53
CA ASP A 154 -15.42 7.10 -17.54
C ASP A 154 -15.19 5.76 -18.23
N ASN A 155 -14.93 5.80 -19.54
CA ASN A 155 -14.54 4.67 -20.37
C ASN A 155 -13.04 4.73 -20.69
N LEU A 156 -12.42 3.56 -20.85
CA LEU A 156 -10.98 3.45 -21.16
C LEU A 156 -10.62 4.18 -22.45
N THR A 157 -11.53 4.23 -23.42
CA THR A 157 -11.37 4.91 -24.70
C THR A 157 -11.05 6.40 -24.55
N ASN A 158 -11.55 7.06 -23.49
CA ASN A 158 -11.29 8.46 -23.23
C ASN A 158 -9.83 8.75 -22.86
N TYR A 159 -9.13 7.74 -22.33
CA TYR A 159 -7.73 7.83 -21.90
C TYR A 159 -6.73 7.38 -22.97
N GLU A 160 -7.19 6.73 -24.04
CA GLU A 160 -6.32 6.21 -25.10
C GLU A 160 -5.48 7.34 -25.74
N SER A 161 -6.09 8.48 -26.04
CA SER A 161 -5.39 9.63 -26.58
C SER A 161 -4.35 10.25 -25.63
N MET A 162 -4.61 10.20 -24.32
CA MET A 162 -3.68 10.68 -23.30
C MET A 162 -2.48 9.76 -23.12
N LEU A 163 -2.68 8.43 -23.21
CA LEU A 163 -1.61 7.45 -23.09
C LEU A 163 -0.57 7.62 -24.19
N PHE A 164 -1.01 7.83 -25.42
CA PHE A 164 -0.11 8.06 -26.54
C PHE A 164 0.55 9.45 -26.53
N ALA A 165 -0.15 10.48 -26.05
CA ALA A 165 0.41 11.84 -25.96
C ALA A 165 1.51 11.96 -24.88
N ASN A 166 1.42 11.22 -23.79
CA ASN A 166 2.41 11.26 -22.71
C ASN A 166 3.69 10.47 -23.03
N GLN A 167 3.64 9.49 -23.94
CA GLN A 167 4.84 8.75 -24.37
C GLN A 167 5.84 9.62 -25.17
N LEU A 168 5.40 10.77 -25.69
CA LEU A 168 6.23 11.69 -26.49
C LEU A 168 6.85 12.84 -25.68
N LYS A 169 6.52 12.95 -24.38
CA LYS A 169 7.23 13.88 -23.50
C LYS A 169 8.51 13.22 -23.03
N GLU A 170 9.66 13.81 -23.35
CA GLU A 170 10.93 13.51 -22.69
C GLU A 170 10.70 13.67 -21.18
N GLU A 171 10.45 12.58 -20.49
CA GLU A 171 10.45 12.58 -19.03
C GLU A 171 11.88 12.90 -18.58
N ASP A 172 11.99 13.89 -17.70
CA ASP A 172 13.22 14.18 -17.00
C ASP A 172 13.70 12.90 -16.29
N MET A 173 14.65 12.21 -16.91
CA MET A 173 15.24 10.96 -16.39
C MET A 173 16.17 11.21 -15.18
N SER A 174 16.15 12.42 -14.61
CA SER A 174 16.90 12.74 -13.42
C SER A 174 16.37 11.91 -12.23
N LEU A 175 17.28 11.15 -11.61
CA LEU A 175 16.98 10.37 -10.43
C LEU A 175 16.94 11.22 -9.14
N GLU A 176 17.15 12.52 -9.24
CA GLU A 176 17.23 13.46 -8.10
C GLU A 176 15.95 13.47 -7.26
N ASN A 177 14.79 13.29 -7.91
CA ASN A 177 13.48 13.27 -7.26
C ASN A 177 13.02 11.86 -6.87
N ASN A 178 13.83 10.83 -7.15
CA ASN A 178 13.48 9.46 -6.81
C ASN A 178 13.56 9.23 -5.29
N THR A 179 12.43 8.84 -4.69
CA THR A 179 12.32 8.63 -3.25
C THR A 179 13.24 7.52 -2.75
N THR A 180 13.45 6.48 -3.55
CA THR A 180 14.33 5.36 -3.19
C THR A 180 15.80 5.82 -3.14
N MET A 181 16.25 6.62 -4.10
CA MET A 181 17.60 7.18 -4.09
C MET A 181 17.81 8.09 -2.89
N LYS A 182 16.87 8.98 -2.58
CA LYS A 182 16.93 9.83 -1.39
C LYS A 182 16.97 9.02 -0.09
N GLN A 183 16.20 7.95 0.00
CA GLN A 183 16.25 7.06 1.16
C GLN A 183 17.63 6.37 1.29
N PHE A 184 18.25 5.94 0.18
CA PHE A 184 19.58 5.38 0.22
C PHE A 184 20.64 6.41 0.65
N GLU A 185 20.59 7.63 0.16
CA GLU A 185 21.48 8.72 0.57
C GLU A 185 21.35 9.03 2.06
N LEU A 186 20.12 9.11 2.57
CA LEU A 186 19.85 9.34 3.99
C LEU A 186 20.32 8.17 4.86
N ASN A 187 20.16 6.94 4.42
CA ASN A 187 20.69 5.76 5.11
C ASN A 187 22.23 5.76 5.14
N MET A 188 22.89 6.11 4.04
CA MET A 188 24.34 6.27 4.01
C MET A 188 24.80 7.34 5.01
N LYS A 189 24.13 8.50 5.01
CA LYS A 189 24.41 9.60 5.95
C LYS A 189 24.20 9.18 7.41
N LEU A 190 23.18 8.32 7.69
CA LEU A 190 22.96 7.73 9.01
C LEU A 190 24.12 6.81 9.43
N LEU A 191 24.57 5.95 8.52
CA LEU A 191 25.69 5.05 8.78
C LEU A 191 26.98 5.84 9.06
N GLU A 192 27.27 6.89 8.30
CA GLU A 192 28.41 7.78 8.56
C GLU A 192 28.31 8.46 9.93
N LYS A 193 27.11 8.94 10.31
CA LYS A 193 26.89 9.53 11.62
C LYS A 193 27.02 8.51 12.75
N ASN A 194 26.61 7.26 12.52
CA ASN A 194 26.77 6.17 13.46
C ASN A 194 28.26 5.89 13.72
N VAL A 195 29.07 5.80 12.66
CA VAL A 195 30.54 5.67 12.80
C VAL A 195 31.13 6.84 13.60
N LYS A 196 30.67 8.07 13.32
CA LYS A 196 31.12 9.25 14.09
C LYS A 196 30.64 9.19 15.54
N SER A 197 29.47 8.65 15.83
CA SER A 197 28.94 8.43 17.17
C SER A 197 29.78 7.40 17.94
N LEU A 198 30.13 6.27 17.31
CA LEU A 198 30.99 5.27 17.94
C LEU A 198 32.35 5.82 18.32
N LYS A 199 32.90 6.74 17.53
CA LYS A 199 34.16 7.44 17.88
C LYS A 199 34.06 8.32 19.13
N THR A 200 32.86 8.75 19.53
CA THR A 200 32.69 9.54 20.76
C THR A 200 32.84 8.72 22.03
N ASN A 201 32.79 7.39 21.96
CA ASN A 201 33.08 6.52 23.11
C ASN A 201 34.53 6.65 23.61
N PHE A 202 35.44 7.16 22.77
CA PHE A 202 36.85 7.45 23.14
C PHE A 202 37.05 8.90 23.63
N MET A 203 35.99 9.72 23.66
CA MET A 203 36.06 11.10 24.13
C MET A 203 35.71 11.19 25.62
N PRO A 204 36.38 12.08 26.38
CA PRO A 204 36.00 12.28 27.77
C PRO A 204 34.63 12.90 27.90
N THR A 205 33.86 12.47 28.94
CA THR A 205 32.61 13.06 29.35
C THR A 205 32.84 13.81 30.66
N LEU A 206 32.24 14.99 30.82
CA LEU A 206 32.28 15.76 32.02
C LEU A 206 30.88 15.86 32.62
N SER A 207 30.69 15.38 33.86
CA SER A 207 29.46 15.47 34.61
C SER A 207 29.71 16.05 36.00
N MET A 208 28.73 16.79 36.51
CA MET A 208 28.69 17.29 37.87
C MET A 208 27.60 16.53 38.62
N SER A 209 27.95 15.92 39.74
CA SER A 209 27.07 15.20 40.66
C SER A 209 27.03 15.86 42.02
#